data_2dae55799c5d22da094fc37af803f32f
#
_entry.id   2dae55799c5d22da094fc37af803f32f
#
_cell.length_a   1.000
_cell.length_b   1.000
_cell.length_c   1.000
_cell.angle_alpha   90.00
_cell.angle_beta   90.00
_cell.angle_gamma   90.00
#
_symmetry.space_group_name_H-M   'P 1'
#
loop_
_entity.id
_entity.type
_entity.pdbx_description
1 polymer ?
#
loop_
_entity_poly.entity_id
_entity_poly.type
_entity_poly.pdbx_seq_one_letter_code
_entity_poly.pdbx_strand_id
1 'polypeptide(L)'
;MTLYWLAGLFATLLILALAGYAALLWRRVAQQQKTRQQQQAERQQRLAGDLQIIAGCLLDEQMPWIEGCIRLKVLLDHYDASLSCSAPFAVLHTVHAEVANVPSHQAWKDLPSRERKAHEQRFRELELQHKIAVRQAVLHLQQQLAARA
;
A
#
# COMPACT_ATOMS: atom_id res chain seq x y z
N MET A 1 -30.75 -54.28 -27.82
CA MET A 1 -31.15 -53.78 -26.48
C MET A 1 -29.94 -53.59 -25.55
N THR A 2 -28.99 -54.52 -25.44
CA THR A 2 -27.80 -54.44 -24.55
C THR A 2 -26.85 -53.26 -24.85
N LEU A 3 -26.71 -52.87 -26.14
CA LEU A 3 -25.81 -51.80 -26.54
C LEU A 3 -26.22 -50.40 -26.01
N TYR A 4 -27.53 -50.14 -25.98
CA TYR A 4 -28.06 -48.86 -25.43
C TYR A 4 -27.89 -48.74 -23.92
N TRP A 5 -27.97 -49.86 -23.17
CA TRP A 5 -27.70 -49.89 -21.76
C TRP A 5 -26.25 -49.65 -21.41
N LEU A 6 -25.32 -50.22 -22.19
CA LEU A 6 -23.88 -49.98 -22.04
C LEU A 6 -23.50 -48.54 -22.36
N ALA A 7 -24.08 -47.94 -23.40
CA ALA A 7 -23.87 -46.54 -23.73
C ALA A 7 -24.37 -45.58 -22.66
N GLY A 8 -25.56 -45.88 -22.07
CA GLY A 8 -26.12 -45.11 -20.94
C GLY A 8 -25.25 -45.16 -19.70
N LEU A 9 -24.74 -46.36 -19.37
CA LEU A 9 -23.87 -46.56 -18.22
C LEU A 9 -22.51 -45.83 -18.39
N PHE A 10 -21.95 -45.84 -19.58
CA PHE A 10 -20.73 -45.11 -19.90
C PHE A 10 -20.93 -43.58 -19.80
N ALA A 11 -22.06 -43.07 -20.32
CA ALA A 11 -22.44 -41.66 -20.26
C ALA A 11 -22.60 -41.17 -18.78
N THR A 12 -23.28 -41.94 -17.95
CA THR A 12 -23.42 -41.57 -16.53
C THR A 12 -22.11 -41.60 -15.79
N LEU A 13 -21.22 -42.53 -16.06
CA LEU A 13 -19.88 -42.59 -15.47
C LEU A 13 -19.01 -41.40 -15.87
N LEU A 14 -19.10 -40.96 -17.13
CA LEU A 14 -18.42 -39.79 -17.65
C LEU A 14 -18.91 -38.51 -16.95
N ILE A 15 -20.25 -38.37 -16.78
CA ILE A 15 -20.82 -37.21 -16.07
C ILE A 15 -20.37 -37.14 -14.64
N LEU A 16 -20.35 -38.29 -13.94
CA LEU A 16 -19.90 -38.38 -12.54
C LEU A 16 -18.40 -38.01 -12.41
N ALA A 17 -17.57 -38.47 -13.35
CA ALA A 17 -16.14 -38.13 -13.39
C ALA A 17 -15.92 -36.63 -13.61
N LEU A 18 -16.67 -36.02 -14.54
CA LEU A 18 -16.62 -34.58 -14.79
C LEU A 18 -17.12 -33.76 -13.61
N ALA A 19 -18.21 -34.19 -12.96
CA ALA A 19 -18.74 -33.53 -11.77
C ALA A 19 -17.77 -33.61 -10.61
N GLY A 20 -17.12 -34.76 -10.39
CA GLY A 20 -16.07 -34.93 -9.39
C GLY A 20 -14.85 -34.03 -9.65
N TYR A 21 -14.43 -33.95 -10.90
CA TYR A 21 -13.32 -33.07 -11.32
C TYR A 21 -13.68 -31.58 -11.13
N ALA A 22 -14.87 -31.18 -11.50
CA ALA A 22 -15.36 -29.83 -11.27
C ALA A 22 -15.41 -29.47 -9.79
N ALA A 23 -15.87 -30.39 -8.93
CA ALA A 23 -15.90 -30.20 -7.48
C ALA A 23 -14.49 -30.03 -6.88
N LEU A 24 -13.51 -30.80 -7.36
CA LEU A 24 -12.11 -30.66 -6.94
C LEU A 24 -11.53 -29.30 -7.36
N LEU A 25 -11.80 -28.83 -8.59
CA LEU A 25 -11.39 -27.50 -9.06
C LEU A 25 -12.02 -26.39 -8.20
N TRP A 26 -13.30 -26.47 -7.90
CA TRP A 26 -13.99 -25.50 -7.06
C TRP A 26 -13.38 -25.41 -5.64
N ARG A 27 -13.06 -26.56 -5.05
CA ARG A 27 -12.38 -26.60 -3.76
C ARG A 27 -11.01 -25.91 -3.80
N ARG A 28 -10.22 -26.15 -4.86
CA ARG A 28 -8.92 -25.48 -5.03
C ARG A 28 -9.06 -23.97 -5.18
N VAL A 29 -10.02 -23.51 -5.98
CA VAL A 29 -10.29 -22.06 -6.16
C VAL A 29 -10.76 -21.44 -4.83
N ALA A 30 -11.67 -22.09 -4.12
CA ALA A 30 -12.13 -21.60 -2.82
C ALA A 30 -10.99 -21.51 -1.78
N GLN A 31 -10.09 -22.49 -1.76
CA GLN A 31 -8.90 -22.45 -0.89
C GLN A 31 -7.97 -21.30 -1.27
N GLN A 32 -7.70 -21.11 -2.57
CA GLN A 32 -6.85 -20.00 -3.06
C GLN A 32 -7.46 -18.65 -2.71
N GLN A 33 -8.78 -18.49 -2.82
CA GLN A 33 -9.46 -17.25 -2.44
C GLN A 33 -9.31 -16.94 -0.94
N LYS A 34 -9.49 -17.93 -0.07
CA LYS A 34 -9.26 -17.76 1.37
C LYS A 34 -7.83 -17.35 1.69
N THR A 35 -6.85 -18.01 1.07
CA THR A 35 -5.43 -17.68 1.28
C THR A 35 -5.12 -16.25 0.81
N ARG A 36 -5.65 -15.83 -0.35
CA ARG A 36 -5.50 -14.47 -0.86
C ARG A 36 -6.13 -13.43 0.08
N GLN A 37 -7.33 -13.70 0.58
CA GLN A 37 -8.01 -12.81 1.53
C GLN A 37 -7.22 -12.68 2.83
N GLN A 38 -6.69 -13.77 3.37
CA GLN A 38 -5.84 -13.75 4.56
C GLN A 38 -4.56 -12.95 4.33
N GLN A 39 -3.87 -13.19 3.20
CA GLN A 39 -2.66 -12.43 2.83
C GLN A 39 -2.94 -10.93 2.65
N GLN A 40 -4.09 -10.58 2.07
CA GLN A 40 -4.50 -9.18 1.94
C GLN A 40 -4.78 -8.54 3.31
N ALA A 41 -5.48 -9.24 4.20
CA ALA A 41 -5.75 -8.75 5.55
C ALA A 41 -4.45 -8.55 6.35
N GLU A 42 -3.53 -9.54 6.31
CA GLU A 42 -2.22 -9.42 6.95
C GLU A 42 -1.39 -8.26 6.38
N ARG A 43 -1.42 -8.08 5.05
CA ARG A 43 -0.72 -6.96 4.40
C ARG A 43 -1.30 -5.62 4.86
N GLN A 44 -2.61 -5.50 4.93
CA GLN A 44 -3.28 -4.29 5.42
C GLN A 44 -2.91 -3.98 6.87
N GLN A 45 -2.89 -4.98 7.74
CA GLN A 45 -2.46 -4.80 9.13
C GLN A 45 -1.01 -4.36 9.26
N ARG A 46 -0.11 -4.95 8.47
CA ARG A 46 1.32 -4.53 8.44
C ARG A 46 1.44 -3.08 7.98
N LEU A 47 0.79 -2.71 6.87
CA LEU A 47 0.82 -1.34 6.37
C LEU A 47 0.24 -0.33 7.37
N ALA A 48 -0.83 -0.69 8.10
CA ALA A 48 -1.38 0.14 9.16
C ALA A 48 -0.37 0.34 10.30
N GLY A 49 0.32 -0.72 10.72
CA GLY A 49 1.39 -0.65 11.73
C GLY A 49 2.55 0.23 11.28
N ASP A 50 3.03 0.04 10.05
CA ASP A 50 4.11 0.85 9.48
C ASP A 50 3.72 2.34 9.39
N LEU A 51 2.47 2.64 8.98
CA LEU A 51 1.93 4.00 8.97
C LEU A 51 1.91 4.62 10.37
N GLN A 52 1.51 3.87 11.40
CA GLN A 52 1.52 4.36 12.78
C GLN A 52 2.94 4.68 13.25
N ILE A 53 3.91 3.82 12.95
CA ILE A 53 5.31 4.01 13.34
C ILE A 53 5.87 5.27 12.66
N ILE A 54 5.72 5.39 11.33
CA ILE A 54 6.24 6.54 10.58
C ILE A 54 5.55 7.84 11.02
N ALA A 55 4.23 7.79 11.24
CA ALA A 55 3.46 8.92 11.77
C ALA A 55 3.99 9.38 13.14
N GLY A 56 4.26 8.45 14.05
CA GLY A 56 4.86 8.73 15.35
C GLY A 56 6.25 9.37 15.22
N CYS A 57 7.15 8.73 14.46
CA CYS A 57 8.51 9.25 14.22
C CYS A 57 8.51 10.65 13.61
N LEU A 58 7.54 10.97 12.75
CA LEU A 58 7.42 12.29 12.14
C LEU A 58 6.92 13.35 13.13
N LEU A 59 5.98 13.00 14.00
CA LEU A 59 5.48 13.89 15.06
C LEU A 59 6.52 14.17 16.13
N ASP A 60 7.33 13.17 16.46
CA ASP A 60 8.39 13.22 17.49
C ASP A 60 9.72 13.74 16.93
N GLU A 61 9.75 14.14 15.66
CA GLU A 61 10.94 14.66 14.98
C GLU A 61 12.15 13.69 15.03
N GLN A 62 11.87 12.36 15.06
CA GLN A 62 12.89 11.31 15.12
C GLN A 62 13.48 10.96 13.75
N MET A 63 12.97 11.54 12.68
CA MET A 63 13.44 11.33 11.32
C MET A 63 13.45 12.64 10.52
N PRO A 64 14.27 12.73 9.44
CA PRO A 64 14.25 13.88 8.55
C PRO A 64 12.83 14.11 8.01
N TRP A 65 12.34 15.35 8.11
CA TRP A 65 10.96 15.70 7.82
C TRP A 65 10.54 15.33 6.39
N ILE A 66 11.36 15.65 5.40
CA ILE A 66 11.11 15.32 3.97
C ILE A 66 11.01 13.80 3.78
N GLU A 67 11.92 13.04 4.36
CA GLU A 67 11.92 11.58 4.24
C GLU A 67 10.65 10.98 4.87
N GLY A 68 10.24 11.49 6.02
CA GLY A 68 9.00 11.08 6.68
C GLY A 68 7.77 11.34 5.82
N CYS A 69 7.68 12.52 5.19
CA CYS A 69 6.57 12.87 4.29
C CYS A 69 6.52 11.94 3.06
N ILE A 70 7.67 11.65 2.44
CA ILE A 70 7.75 10.75 1.28
C ILE A 70 7.32 9.34 1.66
N ARG A 71 7.87 8.78 2.75
CA ARG A 71 7.53 7.44 3.22
C ARG A 71 6.06 7.33 3.59
N LEU A 72 5.53 8.32 4.31
CA LEU A 72 4.14 8.34 4.72
C LEU A 72 3.20 8.37 3.51
N LYS A 73 3.49 9.20 2.50
CA LYS A 73 2.72 9.27 1.25
C LYS A 73 2.73 7.93 0.53
N VAL A 74 3.88 7.31 0.34
CA VAL A 74 4.00 6.03 -0.38
C VAL A 74 3.27 4.91 0.36
N LEU A 75 3.41 4.81 1.67
CA LEU A 75 2.71 3.82 2.48
C LEU A 75 1.19 4.03 2.44
N LEU A 76 0.74 5.29 2.50
CA LEU A 76 -0.68 5.63 2.47
C LEU A 76 -1.31 5.27 1.11
N ASP A 77 -0.61 5.49 0.00
CA ASP A 77 -1.05 5.08 -1.34
C ASP A 77 -1.25 3.55 -1.42
N HIS A 78 -0.36 2.78 -0.80
CA HIS A 78 -0.46 1.32 -0.77
C HIS A 78 -1.50 0.79 0.22
N TYR A 79 -1.76 1.54 1.28
CA TYR A 79 -2.76 1.18 2.30
C TYR A 79 -4.18 1.45 1.79
N ASP A 80 -4.44 2.68 1.34
CA ASP A 80 -5.75 3.11 0.85
C ASP A 80 -5.56 4.32 -0.10
N ALA A 81 -5.56 4.06 -1.40
CA ALA A 81 -5.36 5.10 -2.42
C ALA A 81 -6.47 6.18 -2.39
N SER A 82 -7.69 5.81 -2.02
CA SER A 82 -8.80 6.78 -1.93
C SER A 82 -8.61 7.71 -0.74
N LEU A 83 -8.15 7.17 0.39
CA LEU A 83 -7.79 7.95 1.57
C LEU A 83 -6.62 8.89 1.27
N SER A 84 -5.58 8.39 0.62
CA SER A 84 -4.41 9.18 0.22
C SER A 84 -4.77 10.39 -0.64
N CYS A 85 -5.72 10.24 -1.57
CA CYS A 85 -6.19 11.32 -2.43
C CYS A 85 -7.19 12.27 -1.76
N SER A 86 -7.57 12.03 -0.51
CA SER A 86 -8.51 12.91 0.20
C SER A 86 -7.85 14.24 0.62
N ALA A 87 -8.68 15.27 0.79
CA ALA A 87 -8.23 16.64 1.05
C ALA A 87 -7.21 16.78 2.20
N PRO A 88 -7.34 16.11 3.36
CA PRO A 88 -6.38 16.24 4.46
C PRO A 88 -4.95 15.81 4.08
N PHE A 89 -4.78 14.90 3.13
CA PHE A 89 -3.49 14.34 2.73
C PHE A 89 -2.89 14.97 1.47
N ALA A 90 -3.60 15.92 0.84
CA ALA A 90 -3.12 16.63 -0.36
C ALA A 90 -1.74 17.28 -0.15
N VAL A 91 -1.45 17.75 1.06
CA VAL A 91 -0.15 18.34 1.41
C VAL A 91 1.02 17.34 1.24
N LEU A 92 0.80 16.05 1.51
CA LEU A 92 1.83 15.02 1.34
C LEU A 92 2.17 14.84 -0.14
N HIS A 93 1.15 14.90 -1.02
CA HIS A 93 1.35 14.85 -2.47
C HIS A 93 2.08 16.09 -2.98
N THR A 94 1.76 17.27 -2.46
CA THR A 94 2.45 18.52 -2.79
C THR A 94 3.94 18.44 -2.43
N VAL A 95 4.25 18.06 -1.19
CA VAL A 95 5.64 17.91 -0.73
C VAL A 95 6.38 16.87 -1.57
N HIS A 96 5.76 15.72 -1.84
CA HIS A 96 6.36 14.67 -2.67
C HIS A 96 6.65 15.16 -4.10
N ALA A 97 5.74 15.91 -4.73
CA ALA A 97 5.93 16.44 -6.08
C ALA A 97 7.11 17.45 -6.15
N GLU A 98 7.26 18.29 -5.12
CA GLU A 98 8.36 19.28 -5.04
C GLU A 98 9.74 18.63 -4.92
N VAL A 99 9.82 17.43 -4.33
CA VAL A 99 11.10 16.72 -4.16
C VAL A 99 11.32 15.60 -5.16
N ALA A 100 10.35 15.33 -6.05
CA ALA A 100 10.41 14.21 -7.00
C ALA A 100 11.62 14.27 -7.94
N ASN A 101 12.10 15.47 -8.28
CA ASN A 101 13.22 15.68 -9.18
C ASN A 101 14.58 15.75 -8.46
N VAL A 102 14.60 15.60 -7.13
CA VAL A 102 15.85 15.66 -6.37
C VAL A 102 16.59 14.33 -6.51
N PRO A 103 17.87 14.33 -6.90
CA PRO A 103 18.66 13.11 -6.98
C PRO A 103 18.73 12.41 -5.63
N SER A 104 18.68 11.07 -5.63
CA SER A 104 18.73 10.23 -4.42
C SER A 104 19.97 9.35 -4.41
N HIS A 105 20.31 8.82 -3.23
CA HIS A 105 21.37 7.85 -3.02
C HIS A 105 22.74 8.29 -3.57
N GLN A 106 23.32 7.56 -4.55
CA GLN A 106 24.64 7.85 -5.10
C GLN A 106 24.65 9.16 -5.85
N ALA A 107 23.63 9.46 -6.65
CA ALA A 107 23.52 10.71 -7.39
C ALA A 107 23.51 11.96 -6.47
N TRP A 108 22.96 11.84 -5.27
CA TRP A 108 23.04 12.90 -4.24
C TRP A 108 24.48 13.14 -3.75
N LYS A 109 25.25 12.07 -3.56
CA LYS A 109 26.65 12.17 -3.10
C LYS A 109 27.55 12.79 -4.16
N ASP A 110 27.24 12.55 -5.43
CA ASP A 110 28.02 13.03 -6.58
C ASP A 110 27.69 14.51 -6.92
N LEU A 111 26.65 15.10 -6.31
CA LEU A 111 26.29 16.51 -6.51
C LEU A 111 27.38 17.44 -5.96
N PRO A 112 27.68 18.55 -6.69
CA PRO A 112 28.52 19.65 -6.19
C PRO A 112 27.96 20.20 -4.86
N SER A 113 28.86 20.62 -3.96
CA SER A 113 28.45 21.13 -2.63
C SER A 113 27.50 22.32 -2.71
N ARG A 114 27.60 23.12 -3.78
CA ARG A 114 26.70 24.27 -4.01
C ARG A 114 25.28 23.83 -4.30
N GLU A 115 25.11 22.81 -5.13
CA GLU A 115 23.79 22.28 -5.50
C GLU A 115 23.14 21.57 -4.32
N ARG A 116 23.92 20.77 -3.55
CA ARG A 116 23.42 20.16 -2.31
C ARG A 116 22.88 21.21 -1.33
N LYS A 117 23.64 22.30 -1.10
CA LYS A 117 23.19 23.39 -0.22
C LYS A 117 21.90 24.05 -0.71
N ALA A 118 21.76 24.23 -2.03
CA ALA A 118 20.52 24.76 -2.61
C ALA A 118 19.31 23.84 -2.36
N HIS A 119 19.47 22.53 -2.52
CA HIS A 119 18.41 21.55 -2.20
C HIS A 119 18.11 21.52 -0.70
N GLU A 120 19.12 21.55 0.16
CA GLU A 120 18.92 21.60 1.62
C GLU A 120 18.17 22.87 2.06
N GLN A 121 18.48 24.01 1.43
CA GLN A 121 17.74 25.24 1.69
C GLN A 121 16.28 25.10 1.24
N ARG A 122 16.04 24.55 0.05
CA ARG A 122 14.68 24.28 -0.45
C ARG A 122 13.91 23.35 0.49
N PHE A 123 14.55 22.32 1.03
CA PHE A 123 13.93 21.42 1.99
C PHE A 123 13.52 22.13 3.28
N ARG A 124 14.34 23.03 3.79
CA ARG A 124 14.00 23.86 4.96
C ARG A 124 12.82 24.80 4.66
N GLU A 125 12.78 25.39 3.47
CA GLU A 125 11.68 26.24 3.06
C GLU A 125 10.35 25.45 2.96
N LEU A 126 10.38 24.27 2.35
CA LEU A 126 9.22 23.36 2.28
C LEU A 126 8.74 22.93 3.66
N GLU A 127 9.67 22.59 4.54
CA GLU A 127 9.32 22.25 5.92
C GLU A 127 8.62 23.42 6.61
N LEU A 128 9.17 24.62 6.55
CA LEU A 128 8.57 25.82 7.17
C LEU A 128 7.18 26.11 6.62
N GLN A 129 6.98 25.95 5.30
CA GLN A 129 5.71 26.21 4.64
C GLN A 129 4.63 25.18 4.99
N HIS A 130 5.00 23.93 5.11
CA HIS A 130 4.04 22.82 5.17
C HIS A 130 4.01 22.07 6.51
N LYS A 131 4.92 22.38 7.45
CA LYS A 131 5.04 21.65 8.74
C LYS A 131 3.72 21.55 9.50
N ILE A 132 2.98 22.63 9.58
CA ILE A 132 1.68 22.66 10.31
C ILE A 132 0.65 21.78 9.60
N ALA A 133 0.53 21.92 8.27
CA ALA A 133 -0.44 21.16 7.48
C ALA A 133 -0.12 19.65 7.50
N VAL A 134 1.15 19.28 7.39
CA VAL A 134 1.60 17.88 7.49
C VAL A 134 1.31 17.33 8.90
N ARG A 135 1.60 18.10 9.96
CA ARG A 135 1.28 17.68 11.33
C ARG A 135 -0.21 17.41 11.52
N GLN A 136 -1.08 18.26 10.97
CA GLN A 136 -2.52 18.04 11.01
C GLN A 136 -2.95 16.79 10.22
N ALA A 137 -2.37 16.58 9.03
CA ALA A 137 -2.61 15.38 8.23
C ALA A 137 -2.20 14.10 8.99
N VAL A 138 -1.04 14.11 9.64
CA VAL A 138 -0.54 12.97 10.41
C VAL A 138 -1.42 12.66 11.61
N LEU A 139 -1.87 13.67 12.35
CA LEU A 139 -2.80 13.49 13.48
C LEU A 139 -4.14 12.93 12.99
N HIS A 140 -4.65 13.44 11.86
CA HIS A 140 -5.86 12.92 11.23
C HIS A 140 -5.70 11.46 10.82
N LEU A 141 -4.55 11.09 10.25
CA LEU A 141 -4.22 9.70 9.90
C LEU A 141 -4.26 8.78 11.12
N GLN A 142 -3.63 9.17 12.22
CA GLN A 142 -3.64 8.38 13.46
C GLN A 142 -5.06 8.15 13.98
N GLN A 143 -5.93 9.17 13.93
CA GLN A 143 -7.34 9.04 14.30
C GLN A 143 -8.08 8.05 13.38
N GLN A 144 -7.86 8.12 12.07
CA GLN A 144 -8.45 7.20 11.09
C GLN A 144 -7.99 5.76 11.29
N LEU A 145 -6.71 5.54 11.58
CA LEU A 145 -6.17 4.21 11.84
C LEU A 145 -6.73 3.64 13.15
N ALA A 146 -6.83 4.44 14.21
CA ALA A 146 -7.42 4.02 15.48
C ALA A 146 -8.92 3.69 15.35
N ALA A 147 -9.66 4.37 14.49
CA ALA A 147 -11.08 4.08 14.25
C ALA A 147 -11.32 2.81 13.42
N ARG A 148 -10.29 2.30 12.71
CA ARG A 148 -10.36 1.10 11.87
C ARG A 148 -9.73 -0.14 12.54
N ALA A 149 -9.05 0.00 13.67
CA ALA A 149 -8.44 -1.06 14.46
C ALA A 149 -9.44 -1.76 15.35
#